data_7b6fd322f53b4e5fd2e96ab50d0c5484
#
_entry.id   7b6fd322f53b4e5fd2e96ab50d0c5484
#
_cell.length_a   1.000
_cell.length_b   1.000
_cell.length_c   1.000
_cell.angle_alpha   90.00
_cell.angle_beta   90.00
_cell.angle_gamma   90.00
#
_symmetry.space_group_name_H-M   'P 1'
#
loop_
_entity.id
_entity.type
_entity.pdbx_description
1 polymer ?
#
loop_
_entity_poly.entity_id
_entity_poly.type
_entity_poly.pdbx_seq_one_letter_code
_entity_poly.pdbx_strand_id
1 'polypeptide(L)'
;EGTYVVADYPDSQSVLDKLSGYEKKWTEYVDINKVSSQQLITLPGGRADTEFGGPNNYFTIGYLPGLSEYADVVKSQTDTATFECSISEKTMDHYGLVAGEKIYLHVPDGSGKKEISFVISQICSEKDINNPYWAKTLSDMGDVIFVSQDVFDEMMQYYSEDNISYSDFLMLDYRQINTENASLYDGYMEQFKDADKLY
;
A
#
# COMPACT_ATOMS: atom_id res chain seq x y z
N GLU A 1 8.80 -7.64 -7.89
CA GLU A 1 8.34 -7.21 -6.57
C GLU A 1 9.57 -6.93 -5.70
N GLY A 2 9.71 -5.69 -5.27
CA GLY A 2 10.76 -5.29 -4.33
C GLY A 2 10.11 -4.64 -3.11
N THR A 3 10.47 -5.08 -1.92
CA THR A 3 10.11 -4.41 -0.68
C THR A 3 11.38 -3.75 -0.15
N TYR A 4 11.34 -2.45 0.02
CA TYR A 4 12.48 -1.67 0.46
C TYR A 4 12.14 -0.95 1.77
N VAL A 5 13.13 -0.76 2.61
CA VAL A 5 13.03 0.11 3.78
C VAL A 5 13.35 1.52 3.34
N VAL A 6 12.46 2.45 3.62
CA VAL A 6 12.58 3.86 3.24
C VAL A 6 13.10 4.64 4.44
N ALA A 7 14.30 5.17 4.32
CA ALA A 7 14.90 6.06 5.30
C ALA A 7 14.87 7.52 4.80
N ASP A 8 14.78 8.47 5.72
CA ASP A 8 14.92 9.93 5.48
C ASP A 8 13.82 10.59 4.62
N TYR A 9 12.57 10.10 4.64
CA TYR A 9 11.47 10.76 3.92
C TYR A 9 10.51 11.47 4.88
N PRO A 10 10.28 12.77 4.70
CA PRO A 10 9.43 13.56 5.59
C PRO A 10 7.93 13.27 5.42
N ASP A 11 7.53 12.74 4.27
CA ASP A 11 6.14 12.47 3.89
C ASP A 11 6.02 11.39 2.81
N SER A 12 4.82 10.89 2.63
CA SER A 12 4.52 9.86 1.62
C SER A 12 4.74 10.34 0.18
N GLN A 13 4.53 11.63 -0.10
CA GLN A 13 4.77 12.18 -1.44
C GLN A 13 6.25 12.08 -1.83
N SER A 14 7.15 12.38 -0.90
CA SER A 14 8.59 12.23 -1.13
C SER A 14 8.99 10.80 -1.46
N VAL A 15 8.35 9.81 -0.83
CA VAL A 15 8.50 8.39 -1.16
C VAL A 15 8.02 8.11 -2.57
N LEU A 16 6.81 8.55 -2.93
CA LEU A 16 6.23 8.34 -4.26
C LEU A 16 7.06 8.97 -5.37
N ASP A 17 7.58 10.17 -5.15
CA ASP A 17 8.44 10.89 -6.11
C ASP A 17 9.73 10.10 -6.37
N LYS A 18 10.30 9.52 -5.32
CA LYS A 18 11.48 8.66 -5.43
C LYS A 18 11.19 7.40 -6.23
N LEU A 19 10.06 6.72 -5.94
CA LEU A 19 9.61 5.54 -6.67
C LEU A 19 9.40 5.84 -8.15
N SER A 20 8.70 6.93 -8.45
CA SER A 20 8.50 7.39 -9.83
C SER A 20 9.82 7.66 -10.56
N GLY A 21 10.82 8.17 -9.84
CA GLY A 21 12.17 8.35 -10.35
C GLY A 21 12.85 7.03 -10.69
N TYR A 22 12.66 5.99 -9.89
CA TYR A 22 13.16 4.64 -10.16
C TYR A 22 12.44 4.00 -11.33
N GLU A 23 11.10 4.05 -11.37
CA GLU A 23 10.32 3.55 -12.50
C GLU A 23 10.77 4.15 -13.82
N LYS A 24 11.01 5.47 -13.83
CA LYS A 24 11.50 6.17 -15.02
C LYS A 24 12.87 5.66 -15.44
N LYS A 25 13.83 5.54 -14.53
CA LYS A 25 15.16 5.01 -14.83
C LYS A 25 15.10 3.58 -15.38
N TRP A 26 14.18 2.77 -14.83
CA TRP A 26 13.97 1.39 -15.28
C TRP A 26 13.40 1.32 -16.68
N THR A 27 12.33 2.06 -16.96
CA THR A 27 11.72 2.07 -18.31
C THR A 27 12.70 2.58 -19.36
N GLU A 28 13.52 3.58 -19.03
CA GLU A 28 14.59 4.06 -19.90
C GLU A 28 15.70 3.01 -20.11
N TYR A 29 16.06 2.28 -19.05
CA TYR A 29 17.11 1.27 -19.11
C TYR A 29 16.71 0.03 -19.91
N VAL A 30 15.46 -0.45 -19.73
CA VAL A 30 14.96 -1.62 -20.46
C VAL A 30 14.38 -1.28 -21.82
N ASP A 31 14.19 0.01 -22.13
CA ASP A 31 13.57 0.51 -23.37
C ASP A 31 12.21 -0.14 -23.65
N ILE A 32 11.39 -0.27 -22.59
CA ILE A 32 10.01 -0.77 -22.67
C ILE A 32 9.07 0.25 -22.04
N ASN A 33 7.94 0.49 -22.68
CA ASN A 33 6.93 1.42 -22.16
C ASN A 33 6.25 0.85 -20.91
N LYS A 34 6.07 1.71 -19.93
CA LYS A 34 5.20 1.45 -18.79
C LYS A 34 3.74 1.39 -19.23
N VAL A 35 3.01 0.35 -18.81
CA VAL A 35 1.57 0.23 -18.97
C VAL A 35 0.88 0.84 -17.77
N SER A 36 1.31 0.44 -16.56
CA SER A 36 0.78 0.92 -15.29
C SER A 36 1.80 0.71 -14.18
N SER A 37 1.58 1.35 -13.05
CA SER A 37 2.23 1.00 -11.79
C SER A 37 1.23 1.04 -10.65
N GLN A 38 1.48 0.21 -9.64
CA GLN A 38 0.72 0.18 -8.41
C GLN A 38 1.69 0.31 -7.25
N GLN A 39 1.56 1.38 -6.50
CA GLN A 39 2.43 1.72 -5.38
C GLN A 39 1.65 1.58 -4.09
N LEU A 40 2.21 0.90 -3.10
CA LEU A 40 1.64 0.76 -1.77
C LEU A 40 2.69 1.10 -0.73
N ILE A 41 2.43 2.11 0.08
CA ILE A 41 3.28 2.47 1.22
C ILE A 41 2.59 1.97 2.50
N THR A 42 3.35 1.35 3.39
CA THR A 42 2.79 0.75 4.60
C THR A 42 3.58 1.07 5.86
N LEU A 43 2.83 1.14 6.97
CA LEU A 43 3.33 1.21 8.35
C LEU A 43 2.81 -0.02 9.11
N PRO A 44 3.58 -0.56 10.05
CA PRO A 44 3.11 -1.66 10.89
C PRO A 44 2.02 -1.15 11.85
N GLY A 45 0.75 -1.39 11.56
CA GLY A 45 -0.38 -0.99 12.42
C GLY A 45 -0.39 -1.74 13.74
N GLY A 46 0.10 -2.99 13.74
CA GLY A 46 0.19 -3.80 14.94
C GLY A 46 -1.13 -4.43 15.35
N ARG A 47 -1.22 -4.78 16.63
CA ARG A 47 -2.42 -5.37 17.20
C ARG A 47 -3.52 -4.33 17.32
N ALA A 48 -4.72 -4.71 16.91
CA ALA A 48 -5.91 -3.88 17.01
C ALA A 48 -6.97 -4.54 17.89
N ASP A 49 -7.71 -3.70 18.59
CA ASP A 49 -8.98 -4.06 19.21
C ASP A 49 -10.11 -3.51 18.31
N THR A 50 -11.19 -4.26 18.16
CA THR A 50 -12.38 -3.84 17.42
C THR A 50 -13.55 -3.67 18.37
N GLU A 51 -14.52 -2.83 17.99
CA GLU A 51 -15.65 -2.50 18.85
C GLU A 51 -16.48 -3.73 19.25
N PHE A 52 -16.57 -4.71 18.35
CA PHE A 52 -17.37 -5.94 18.56
C PHE A 52 -16.51 -7.18 18.86
N GLY A 53 -15.21 -7.00 19.00
CA GLY A 53 -14.30 -7.90 19.67
C GLY A 53 -13.88 -9.15 18.92
N GLY A 54 -12.60 -9.32 18.78
CA GLY A 54 -11.91 -10.57 18.49
C GLY A 54 -10.46 -10.41 18.93
N PRO A 55 -9.89 -11.34 19.67
CA PRO A 55 -8.51 -11.21 20.09
C PRO A 55 -7.56 -11.45 18.91
N ASN A 56 -6.53 -10.65 18.81
CA ASN A 56 -5.38 -10.78 17.92
C ASN A 56 -5.57 -10.37 16.46
N ASN A 57 -6.36 -9.35 16.20
CA ASN A 57 -6.40 -8.74 14.88
C ASN A 57 -5.12 -7.92 14.67
N TYR A 58 -4.38 -8.22 13.62
CA TYR A 58 -3.20 -7.45 13.22
C TYR A 58 -3.50 -6.76 11.90
N PHE A 59 -3.38 -5.44 11.91
CA PHE A 59 -3.55 -4.64 10.71
C PHE A 59 -2.24 -3.95 10.33
N THR A 60 -2.12 -3.64 9.06
CA THR A 60 -1.13 -2.74 8.50
C THR A 60 -1.84 -1.44 8.11
N ILE A 61 -1.25 -0.29 8.38
CA ILE A 61 -1.75 0.99 7.87
C ILE A 61 -1.16 1.18 6.47
N GLY A 62 -2.00 1.43 5.47
CA GLY A 62 -1.56 1.55 4.09
C GLY A 62 -2.06 2.81 3.39
N TYR A 63 -1.20 3.40 2.57
CA TYR A 63 -1.58 4.40 1.58
C TYR A 63 -1.40 3.80 0.18
N LEU A 64 -2.51 3.72 -0.55
CA LEU A 64 -2.58 3.20 -1.92
C LEU A 64 -3.04 4.32 -2.86
N PRO A 65 -2.11 4.99 -3.56
CA PRO A 65 -2.47 5.99 -4.57
C PRO A 65 -3.42 5.42 -5.61
N GLY A 66 -4.47 6.15 -5.95
CA GLY A 66 -5.46 5.70 -6.93
C GLY A 66 -6.57 4.79 -6.41
N LEU A 67 -6.58 4.40 -5.12
CA LEU A 67 -7.61 3.51 -4.58
C LEU A 67 -9.03 3.99 -4.93
N SER A 68 -9.33 5.26 -4.75
CA SER A 68 -10.66 5.83 -5.06
C SER A 68 -11.02 5.84 -6.55
N GLU A 69 -10.02 5.79 -7.43
CA GLU A 69 -10.21 5.74 -8.87
C GLU A 69 -10.54 4.32 -9.33
N TYR A 70 -9.81 3.33 -8.81
CA TYR A 70 -9.83 1.95 -9.31
C TYR A 70 -10.65 0.99 -8.45
N ALA A 71 -11.08 1.38 -7.25
CA ALA A 71 -11.96 0.60 -6.39
C ALA A 71 -13.39 1.13 -6.35
N ASP A 72 -14.35 0.22 -6.28
CA ASP A 72 -15.71 0.51 -5.83
C ASP A 72 -15.71 0.68 -4.31
N VAL A 73 -16.50 1.63 -3.84
CA VAL A 73 -16.49 2.04 -2.43
C VAL A 73 -17.90 2.11 -1.89
N VAL A 74 -18.20 1.30 -0.89
CA VAL A 74 -19.42 1.41 -0.08
C VAL A 74 -19.10 2.33 1.10
N LYS A 75 -19.73 3.51 1.14
CA LYS A 75 -19.48 4.52 2.18
C LYS A 75 -20.46 4.37 3.33
N SER A 76 -19.96 4.56 4.56
CA SER A 76 -20.76 4.78 5.77
C SER A 76 -20.74 6.27 6.15
N GLN A 77 -21.75 6.70 6.92
CA GLN A 77 -21.71 8.01 7.56
C GLN A 77 -20.90 7.90 8.85
N THR A 78 -19.87 8.77 8.99
CA THR A 78 -18.94 8.76 10.11
C THR A 78 -19.03 10.04 10.92
N ASP A 79 -18.69 9.95 12.19
CA ASP A 79 -18.55 11.09 13.11
C ASP A 79 -17.13 11.68 12.98
N THR A 80 -17.01 13.00 13.04
CA THR A 80 -15.82 13.77 12.64
C THR A 80 -14.63 13.71 13.61
N ALA A 81 -14.70 12.91 14.68
CA ALA A 81 -13.66 12.89 15.73
C ALA A 81 -12.61 11.76 15.60
N THR A 82 -12.70 10.91 14.58
CA THR A 82 -11.82 9.75 14.35
C THR A 82 -11.27 9.76 12.93
N PHE A 83 -10.10 9.17 12.75
CA PHE A 83 -9.57 8.97 11.40
C PHE A 83 -10.47 8.01 10.61
N GLU A 84 -10.67 8.31 9.34
CA GLU A 84 -11.39 7.43 8.43
C GLU A 84 -10.44 6.45 7.78
N CYS A 85 -10.89 5.20 7.63
CA CYS A 85 -10.16 4.19 6.86
C CYS A 85 -11.08 3.42 5.93
N SER A 86 -10.46 2.76 4.96
CA SER A 86 -11.09 1.80 4.06
C SER A 86 -10.47 0.42 4.29
N ILE A 87 -11.28 -0.64 4.17
CA ILE A 87 -10.80 -2.02 4.21
C ILE A 87 -11.30 -2.80 3.00
N SER A 88 -10.60 -3.88 2.62
CA SER A 88 -11.10 -4.77 1.58
C SER A 88 -12.27 -5.61 2.07
N GLU A 89 -13.14 -6.08 1.14
CA GLU A 89 -14.21 -7.03 1.46
C GLU A 89 -13.66 -8.28 2.13
N LYS A 90 -12.49 -8.77 1.71
CA LYS A 90 -11.85 -9.93 2.34
C LYS A 90 -11.47 -9.68 3.81
N THR A 91 -10.92 -8.50 4.12
CA THR A 91 -10.59 -8.11 5.49
C THR A 91 -11.85 -7.97 6.33
N MET A 92 -12.90 -7.38 5.75
CA MET A 92 -14.22 -7.30 6.38
C MET A 92 -14.75 -8.69 6.75
N ASP A 93 -14.78 -9.62 5.81
CA ASP A 93 -15.26 -10.99 6.01
C ASP A 93 -14.41 -11.77 7.00
N HIS A 94 -13.07 -11.62 6.90
CA HIS A 94 -12.11 -12.34 7.74
C HIS A 94 -12.31 -12.03 9.23
N TYR A 95 -12.55 -10.77 9.56
CA TYR A 95 -12.70 -10.32 10.95
C TYR A 95 -14.16 -10.09 11.38
N GLY A 96 -15.12 -10.25 10.48
CA GLY A 96 -16.53 -9.98 10.73
C GLY A 96 -16.81 -8.49 10.98
N LEU A 97 -16.04 -7.60 10.36
CA LEU A 97 -16.16 -6.16 10.53
C LEU A 97 -17.32 -5.61 9.70
N VAL A 98 -17.80 -4.44 10.09
CA VAL A 98 -18.86 -3.75 9.35
C VAL A 98 -18.52 -2.27 9.13
N ALA A 99 -19.08 -1.68 8.09
CA ALA A 99 -18.92 -0.26 7.84
C ALA A 99 -19.53 0.56 9.00
N GLY A 100 -18.80 1.57 9.47
CA GLY A 100 -19.12 2.36 10.65
C GLY A 100 -18.50 1.85 11.96
N GLU A 101 -17.96 0.64 11.97
CA GLU A 101 -17.26 0.09 13.14
C GLU A 101 -15.90 0.77 13.35
N LYS A 102 -15.43 0.80 14.60
CA LYS A 102 -14.13 1.37 14.97
C LYS A 102 -13.08 0.29 15.17
N ILE A 103 -11.88 0.59 14.68
CA ILE A 103 -10.66 -0.17 14.91
C ILE A 103 -9.73 0.69 15.77
N TYR A 104 -9.24 0.14 16.87
CA TYR A 104 -8.33 0.81 17.79
C TYR A 104 -6.94 0.21 17.64
N LEU A 105 -6.01 0.98 17.05
CA LEU A 105 -4.61 0.57 16.87
C LEU A 105 -3.73 1.12 17.99
N HIS A 106 -2.80 0.30 18.46
CA HIS A 106 -1.78 0.69 19.43
C HIS A 106 -0.47 0.99 18.72
N VAL A 107 -0.27 2.26 18.34
CA VAL A 107 0.95 2.72 17.65
C VAL A 107 2.06 3.08 18.64
N PRO A 108 3.33 3.03 18.23
CA PRO A 108 4.44 3.50 19.05
C PRO A 108 4.26 4.98 19.41
N ASP A 109 4.58 5.35 20.63
CA ASP A 109 4.65 6.75 21.04
C ASP A 109 5.84 6.86 21.99
N GLY A 110 6.97 7.36 21.58
CA GLY A 110 8.24 7.60 22.29
C GLY A 110 8.35 7.22 23.78
N SER A 111 7.24 7.22 24.51
CA SER A 111 7.07 6.83 25.90
C SER A 111 6.34 5.50 26.12
N GLY A 112 5.86 4.85 25.04
CA GLY A 112 5.09 3.61 25.13
C GLY A 112 4.24 3.32 23.90
N LYS A 113 2.92 3.16 24.09
CA LYS A 113 1.95 2.95 23.03
C LYS A 113 0.83 3.97 23.17
N LYS A 114 0.43 4.56 22.06
CA LYS A 114 -0.74 5.43 21.95
C LYS A 114 -1.84 4.67 21.22
N GLU A 115 -3.04 4.72 21.75
CA GLU A 115 -4.23 4.22 21.07
C GLU A 115 -4.72 5.26 20.06
N ILE A 116 -4.93 4.84 18.83
CA ILE A 116 -5.51 5.65 17.74
C ILE A 116 -6.72 4.90 17.20
N SER A 117 -7.85 5.60 17.08
CA SER A 117 -9.07 5.03 16.55
C SER A 117 -9.29 5.39 15.09
N PHE A 118 -9.62 4.38 14.29
CA PHE A 118 -10.04 4.49 12.91
C PHE A 118 -11.50 4.02 12.79
N VAL A 119 -12.30 4.74 12.04
CA VAL A 119 -13.64 4.29 11.68
C VAL A 119 -13.61 3.74 10.25
N ILE A 120 -14.20 2.57 10.05
CA ILE A 120 -14.36 1.95 8.74
C ILE A 120 -15.41 2.75 7.97
N SER A 121 -14.96 3.78 7.26
CA SER A 121 -15.84 4.62 6.43
C SER A 121 -16.19 3.96 5.10
N GLN A 122 -15.36 3.02 4.66
CA GLN A 122 -15.47 2.44 3.32
C GLN A 122 -15.09 0.96 3.32
N ILE A 123 -15.87 0.15 2.58
CA ILE A 123 -15.49 -1.20 2.17
C ILE A 123 -15.19 -1.15 0.68
N CYS A 124 -14.03 -1.68 0.28
CA CYS A 124 -13.51 -1.56 -1.08
C CYS A 124 -13.41 -2.91 -1.78
N SER A 125 -13.80 -2.91 -3.04
CA SER A 125 -13.53 -4.00 -4.01
C SER A 125 -13.04 -3.41 -5.34
N GLU A 126 -12.37 -4.21 -6.15
CA GLU A 126 -11.87 -3.78 -7.45
C GLU A 126 -13.03 -3.50 -8.42
N LYS A 127 -13.09 -2.30 -9.03
CA LYS A 127 -14.09 -1.98 -10.08
C LYS A 127 -13.99 -2.92 -11.29
N ASP A 128 -12.76 -3.21 -11.69
CA ASP A 128 -12.42 -4.16 -12.74
C ASP A 128 -11.10 -4.84 -12.37
N ILE A 129 -11.18 -6.10 -11.97
CA ILE A 129 -10.02 -6.90 -11.58
C ILE A 129 -9.02 -7.11 -12.73
N ASN A 130 -9.47 -6.96 -13.99
CA ASN A 130 -8.61 -7.06 -15.15
C ASN A 130 -7.92 -5.74 -15.53
N ASN A 131 -8.20 -4.66 -14.79
CA ASN A 131 -7.52 -3.39 -15.03
C ASN A 131 -6.03 -3.56 -14.74
N PRO A 132 -5.14 -3.16 -15.67
CA PRO A 132 -3.68 -3.26 -15.47
C PRO A 132 -3.13 -2.54 -14.24
N TYR A 133 -3.90 -1.65 -13.62
CA TYR A 133 -3.54 -1.06 -12.33
C TYR A 133 -3.40 -2.13 -11.24
N TRP A 134 -4.26 -3.16 -11.25
CA TRP A 134 -4.26 -4.20 -10.23
C TRP A 134 -3.16 -5.26 -10.49
N ALA A 135 -1.90 -4.87 -10.29
CA ALA A 135 -0.81 -5.85 -10.26
C ALA A 135 -0.92 -6.78 -9.04
N LYS A 136 -1.46 -6.25 -7.93
CA LYS A 136 -1.86 -6.99 -6.73
C LYS A 136 -3.26 -6.55 -6.34
N THR A 137 -4.15 -7.52 -6.14
CA THR A 137 -5.54 -7.24 -5.75
C THR A 137 -5.63 -6.77 -4.30
N LEU A 138 -6.70 -6.08 -3.93
CA LEU A 138 -6.96 -5.70 -2.54
C LEU A 138 -6.96 -6.91 -1.61
N SER A 139 -7.50 -8.04 -2.10
CA SER A 139 -7.51 -9.31 -1.37
C SER A 139 -6.12 -9.89 -1.13
N ASP A 140 -5.15 -9.62 -2.00
CA ASP A 140 -3.79 -10.15 -1.91
C ASP A 140 -2.86 -9.24 -1.09
N MET A 141 -3.29 -8.02 -0.80
CA MET A 141 -2.52 -7.07 0.04
C MET A 141 -2.56 -7.43 1.52
N GLY A 142 -3.46 -8.35 1.92
CA GLY A 142 -3.62 -8.76 3.32
C GLY A 142 -4.50 -7.81 4.13
N ASP A 143 -4.32 -7.81 5.44
CA ASP A 143 -5.16 -7.08 6.38
C ASP A 143 -4.67 -5.62 6.51
N VAL A 144 -4.93 -4.83 5.47
CA VAL A 144 -4.55 -3.43 5.38
C VAL A 144 -5.77 -2.54 5.66
N ILE A 145 -5.60 -1.58 6.55
CA ILE A 145 -6.47 -0.42 6.63
C ILE A 145 -5.92 0.68 5.74
N PHE A 146 -6.62 0.99 4.66
CA PHE A 146 -6.23 2.05 3.74
C PHE A 146 -6.71 3.39 4.25
N VAL A 147 -5.81 4.36 4.28
CA VAL A 147 -6.10 5.72 4.74
C VAL A 147 -5.78 6.75 3.65
N SER A 148 -6.27 7.97 3.81
CA SER A 148 -5.88 9.08 2.94
C SER A 148 -4.41 9.45 3.13
N GLN A 149 -3.84 10.15 2.16
CA GLN A 149 -2.45 10.62 2.23
C GLN A 149 -2.19 11.43 3.51
N ASP A 150 -3.05 12.40 3.79
CA ASP A 150 -2.89 13.27 4.98
C ASP A 150 -2.89 12.47 6.29
N VAL A 151 -3.78 11.47 6.40
CA VAL A 151 -3.83 10.58 7.57
C VAL A 151 -2.58 9.70 7.63
N PHE A 152 -2.11 9.21 6.48
CA PHE A 152 -0.90 8.40 6.44
C PHE A 152 0.33 9.21 6.88
N ASP A 153 0.48 10.44 6.40
CA ASP A 153 1.57 11.35 6.77
C ASP A 153 1.52 11.69 8.28
N GLU A 154 0.32 11.84 8.85
CA GLU A 154 0.17 12.01 10.29
C GLU A 154 0.60 10.73 11.06
N MET A 155 0.27 9.56 10.53
CA MET A 155 0.69 8.29 11.16
C MET A 155 2.20 8.08 11.09
N MET A 156 2.88 8.50 10.03
CA MET A 156 4.34 8.39 9.90
C MET A 156 5.08 9.00 11.08
N GLN A 157 4.54 10.04 11.73
CA GLN A 157 5.16 10.71 12.87
C GLN A 157 5.33 9.81 14.11
N TYR A 158 4.58 8.71 14.20
CA TYR A 158 4.65 7.76 15.32
C TYR A 158 5.66 6.65 15.09
N TYR A 159 6.22 6.54 13.90
CA TYR A 159 7.13 5.46 13.53
C TYR A 159 8.52 5.99 13.23
N SER A 160 9.54 5.18 13.52
CA SER A 160 10.87 5.44 12.99
C SER A 160 10.90 5.12 11.49
N GLU A 161 11.79 5.76 10.77
CA GLU A 161 11.98 5.62 9.32
C GLU A 161 12.15 4.16 8.89
N ASP A 162 12.83 3.34 9.69
CA ASP A 162 13.02 1.91 9.45
C ASP A 162 11.73 1.07 9.43
N ASN A 163 10.61 1.64 9.87
CA ASN A 163 9.32 0.95 9.90
C ASN A 163 8.44 1.24 8.68
N ILE A 164 8.86 2.14 7.81
CA ILE A 164 8.12 2.45 6.59
C ILE A 164 8.54 1.44 5.52
N SER A 165 7.57 0.72 4.98
CA SER A 165 7.79 -0.20 3.87
C SER A 165 6.98 0.23 2.66
N TYR A 166 7.48 -0.05 1.47
CA TYR A 166 6.72 0.15 0.26
C TYR A 166 6.86 -1.02 -0.71
N SER A 167 5.83 -1.17 -1.52
CA SER A 167 5.82 -2.09 -2.64
C SER A 167 5.50 -1.30 -3.91
N ASP A 168 6.29 -1.50 -4.94
CA ASP A 168 6.09 -0.92 -6.25
C ASP A 168 5.98 -2.05 -7.28
N PHE A 169 4.86 -2.10 -7.97
CA PHE A 169 4.55 -3.10 -8.99
C PHE A 169 4.46 -2.40 -10.34
N LEU A 170 5.54 -2.49 -11.09
CA LEU A 170 5.64 -1.90 -12.42
C LEU A 170 5.21 -2.91 -13.48
N MET A 171 4.20 -2.58 -14.26
CA MET A 171 3.76 -3.35 -15.42
C MET A 171 4.31 -2.73 -16.71
N LEU A 172 5.09 -3.51 -17.44
CA LEU A 172 5.68 -3.12 -18.71
C LEU A 172 4.93 -3.73 -19.90
N ASP A 173 4.99 -3.09 -21.05
CA ASP A 173 4.38 -3.60 -22.28
C ASP A 173 5.21 -4.76 -22.88
N TYR A 174 4.97 -5.97 -22.39
CA TYR A 174 5.65 -7.20 -22.83
C TYR A 174 5.52 -7.46 -24.35
N ARG A 175 4.58 -6.82 -25.07
CA ARG A 175 4.46 -6.95 -26.54
C ARG A 175 5.65 -6.37 -27.28
N GLN A 176 6.47 -5.56 -26.61
CA GLN A 176 7.72 -5.05 -27.14
C GLN A 176 8.87 -6.07 -27.06
N ILE A 177 8.69 -7.15 -26.31
CA ILE A 177 9.64 -8.24 -26.22
C ILE A 177 9.47 -9.16 -27.42
N ASN A 178 10.57 -9.41 -28.12
CA ASN A 178 10.62 -10.29 -29.28
C ASN A 178 11.85 -11.23 -29.20
N THR A 179 12.01 -12.11 -30.18
CA THR A 179 13.09 -13.09 -30.18
C THR A 179 14.49 -12.50 -30.25
N GLU A 180 14.63 -11.26 -30.72
CA GLU A 180 15.95 -10.60 -30.86
C GLU A 180 16.39 -9.95 -29.55
N ASN A 181 15.45 -9.50 -28.72
CA ASN A 181 15.72 -8.79 -27.46
C ASN A 181 15.39 -9.58 -26.19
N ALA A 182 14.71 -10.72 -26.28
CA ALA A 182 14.28 -11.53 -25.13
C ALA A 182 15.43 -11.85 -24.15
N SER A 183 16.62 -12.19 -24.67
CA SER A 183 17.78 -12.51 -23.82
C SER A 183 18.33 -11.30 -23.07
N LEU A 184 18.10 -10.07 -23.55
CA LEU A 184 18.46 -8.84 -22.84
C LEU A 184 17.57 -8.66 -21.63
N TYR A 185 16.26 -8.93 -21.77
CA TYR A 185 15.30 -8.81 -20.68
C TYR A 185 15.51 -9.86 -19.58
N ASP A 186 15.90 -11.07 -19.93
CA ASP A 186 16.30 -12.08 -18.94
C ASP A 186 17.49 -11.56 -18.12
N GLY A 187 18.48 -10.95 -18.76
CA GLY A 187 19.61 -10.31 -18.06
C GLY A 187 19.19 -9.14 -17.16
N TYR A 188 18.24 -8.33 -17.59
CA TYR A 188 17.70 -7.24 -16.77
C TYR A 188 16.92 -7.75 -15.57
N MET A 189 16.09 -8.78 -15.74
CA MET A 189 15.33 -9.38 -14.65
C MET A 189 16.23 -10.04 -13.59
N GLU A 190 17.37 -10.58 -14.00
CA GLU A 190 18.38 -11.08 -13.05
C GLU A 190 18.98 -9.96 -12.19
N GLN A 191 19.18 -8.77 -12.76
CA GLN A 191 19.69 -7.61 -12.02
C GLN A 191 18.66 -7.06 -11.03
N PHE A 192 17.35 -7.22 -11.29
CA PHE A 192 16.29 -6.88 -10.34
C PHE A 192 16.30 -7.70 -9.05
N LYS A 193 16.78 -8.94 -9.12
CA LYS A 193 16.88 -9.81 -7.94
C LYS A 193 17.93 -9.32 -6.94
N ASP A 194 18.89 -8.52 -7.42
CA ASP A 194 19.95 -7.92 -6.62
C ASP A 194 19.68 -6.41 -6.44
N ALA A 195 18.51 -6.06 -5.91
CA ALA A 195 18.09 -4.66 -5.72
C ALA A 195 19.12 -3.82 -4.95
N ASP A 196 19.92 -4.44 -4.09
CA ASP A 196 21.04 -3.79 -3.38
C ASP A 196 22.16 -3.26 -4.30
N LYS A 197 22.13 -3.61 -5.58
CA LYS A 197 23.15 -3.17 -6.55
C LYS A 197 22.73 -1.96 -7.40
N LEU A 198 21.52 -1.46 -7.22
CA LEU A 198 20.96 -0.31 -7.96
C LEU A 198 21.15 1.03 -7.26
N TYR A 199 21.93 1.06 -6.19
CA TYR A 199 22.26 2.25 -5.38
C TYR A 199 23.67 2.73 -5.62
#